data_08b5047c5950d41402beeaad9f7547fa
#
_entry.id   08b5047c5950d41402beeaad9f7547fa
#
_cell.length_a   1.000
_cell.length_b   1.000
_cell.length_c   1.000
_cell.angle_alpha   90.00
_cell.angle_beta   90.00
_cell.angle_gamma   90.00
#
_symmetry.space_group_name_H-M   'P 1'
#
loop_
_entity.id
_entity.type
_entity.pdbx_description
1 polymer ?
#
loop_
_entity_poly.entity_id
_entity_poly.type
_entity_poly.pdbx_seq_one_letter_code
_entity_poly.pdbx_strand_id
1 'polypeptide(L)'
;MKHQETVIIIDFGGQYAQLIARRVRECGVYCEILPYNKPAEEILSHNPKGIIFSGGPASVNMENAPQLDEGIFKAGVPILGICYGMQLMAKDLGGTVASPEKHEYGHTEFYKNGSCPLFENISEKTAVWMSHGDAVTDMPAGFGLIGHTELTPTAAMADEARRFYAVQFHPEVIHTTEGTQMLKNFLFRICECEGGWSMENYIDIAVANIRQQVGDHNVLCALSGGVDSSVAAVLVHKAVGDKLTCVFVDHGFLRQGEAEQVVDTFTNKFNIKLIHKDASQHFLSLLKGVTEPEKKRKTIGAEFIHTFQEEANKLEDVKFLVQGTLYPDVVESGTATAATIKSHHNVGGLPEDMKFELIEPLRELFKDEVRQLGRELGLPEDVINRQPFPGPGLAIRIIGEITPERLDILRKADAIVREVIKERGLYNEIWQSFAILPAAIRSVGVMGDERTYDYTVGIRAVTSSDGMTADYFRFPWEVLEEMSRRICNEVKGVNRVVYDITSKPPSTIEWE
;
A
#
# COMPACT_ATOMS: atom_id res chain seq x y z
N MET A 1 8.39 -14.72 10.19
CA MET A 1 9.09 -15.86 9.54
C MET A 1 10.58 -15.65 9.64
N LYS A 2 11.41 -16.70 9.73
CA LYS A 2 12.88 -16.51 9.62
C LYS A 2 13.25 -16.65 8.14
N HIS A 3 13.61 -15.55 7.51
CA HIS A 3 14.20 -15.55 6.17
C HIS A 3 15.69 -15.88 6.27
N GLN A 4 16.24 -16.55 5.26
CA GLN A 4 17.66 -16.95 5.27
C GLN A 4 18.59 -15.74 5.21
N GLU A 5 18.14 -14.68 4.54
CA GLU A 5 18.88 -13.43 4.36
C GLU A 5 17.96 -12.26 4.62
N THR A 6 18.42 -11.34 5.46
CA THR A 6 17.66 -10.15 5.82
C THR A 6 18.55 -8.93 5.70
N VAL A 7 18.05 -7.86 5.08
CA VAL A 7 18.65 -6.53 5.13
C VAL A 7 17.78 -5.65 6.02
N ILE A 8 18.39 -4.94 6.97
CA ILE A 8 17.63 -4.03 7.83
C ILE A 8 17.72 -2.61 7.29
N ILE A 9 16.57 -1.95 7.23
CA ILE A 9 16.47 -0.53 6.88
C ILE A 9 16.14 0.23 8.15
N ILE A 10 17.02 1.14 8.55
CA ILE A 10 16.77 2.01 9.70
C ILE A 10 16.04 3.25 9.22
N ASP A 11 14.83 3.45 9.75
CA ASP A 11 13.97 4.57 9.40
C ASP A 11 14.22 5.77 10.33
N PHE A 12 14.68 6.87 9.74
CA PHE A 12 14.91 8.16 10.41
C PHE A 12 13.73 9.13 10.24
N GLY A 13 12.54 8.63 9.87
CA GLY A 13 11.32 9.41 9.70
C GLY A 13 11.20 10.08 8.32
N GLY A 14 11.99 9.66 7.36
CA GLY A 14 11.93 10.12 5.98
C GLY A 14 10.81 9.45 5.18
N GLN A 15 10.35 10.13 4.13
CA GLN A 15 9.29 9.62 3.25
C GLN A 15 9.68 8.37 2.46
N TYR A 16 10.98 8.09 2.31
CA TYR A 16 11.50 7.10 1.37
C TYR A 16 11.93 5.77 1.99
N ALA A 17 11.81 5.57 3.33
CA ALA A 17 12.19 4.30 3.96
C ALA A 17 11.42 3.10 3.37
N GLN A 18 10.11 3.25 3.15
CA GLN A 18 9.29 2.22 2.48
C GLN A 18 9.68 2.02 1.01
N LEU A 19 10.10 3.08 0.31
CA LEU A 19 10.57 2.98 -1.07
C LEU A 19 11.90 2.24 -1.16
N ILE A 20 12.84 2.50 -0.23
CA ILE A 20 14.09 1.74 -0.12
C ILE A 20 13.77 0.25 0.06
N ALA A 21 12.85 -0.09 0.98
CA ALA A 21 12.44 -1.47 1.21
C ALA A 21 11.88 -2.15 -0.04
N ARG A 22 11.01 -1.46 -0.78
CA ARG A 22 10.47 -1.96 -2.06
C ARG A 22 11.59 -2.23 -3.07
N ARG A 23 12.54 -1.30 -3.23
CA ARG A 23 13.67 -1.47 -4.16
C ARG A 23 14.57 -2.64 -3.78
N VAL A 24 14.83 -2.85 -2.49
CA VAL A 24 15.57 -4.01 -1.99
C VAL A 24 14.83 -5.32 -2.34
N ARG A 25 13.53 -5.38 -2.12
CA ARG A 25 12.71 -6.55 -2.41
C ARG A 25 12.54 -6.80 -3.91
N GLU A 26 12.41 -5.75 -4.72
CA GLU A 26 12.44 -5.84 -6.18
C GLU A 26 13.77 -6.42 -6.70
N CYS A 27 14.86 -6.26 -5.95
CA CYS A 27 16.14 -6.93 -6.23
C CYS A 27 16.16 -8.40 -5.78
N GLY A 28 15.09 -8.93 -5.19
CA GLY A 28 15.00 -10.33 -4.75
C GLY A 28 15.62 -10.59 -3.37
N VAL A 29 15.79 -9.57 -2.53
CA VAL A 29 16.30 -9.69 -1.16
C VAL A 29 15.25 -9.26 -0.15
N TYR A 30 15.02 -10.08 0.88
CA TYR A 30 14.12 -9.72 1.97
C TYR A 30 14.69 -8.59 2.83
N CYS A 31 13.82 -7.67 3.27
CA CYS A 31 14.22 -6.61 4.18
C CYS A 31 13.12 -6.25 5.18
N GLU A 32 13.54 -5.71 6.31
CA GLU A 32 12.66 -5.17 7.35
C GLU A 32 13.01 -3.71 7.65
N ILE A 33 11.98 -2.92 7.99
CA ILE A 33 12.14 -1.52 8.41
C ILE A 33 12.05 -1.49 9.93
N LEU A 34 13.07 -0.94 10.57
CA LEU A 34 13.10 -0.72 12.02
C LEU A 34 13.32 0.77 12.32
N PRO A 35 12.67 1.32 13.37
CA PRO A 35 12.89 2.70 13.76
C PRO A 35 14.28 2.91 14.33
N TYR A 36 14.84 4.11 14.13
CA TYR A 36 16.21 4.50 14.50
C TYR A 36 16.55 4.34 15.99
N ASN A 37 15.54 4.41 16.86
CA ASN A 37 15.70 4.39 18.32
C ASN A 37 15.81 2.98 18.92
N LYS A 38 15.91 1.95 18.10
CA LYS A 38 16.11 0.57 18.57
C LYS A 38 17.57 0.34 19.01
N PRO A 39 17.77 -0.39 20.12
CA PRO A 39 19.12 -0.80 20.52
C PRO A 39 19.83 -1.63 19.44
N ALA A 40 21.15 -1.48 19.35
CA ALA A 40 21.96 -2.25 18.40
C ALA A 40 21.75 -3.77 18.56
N GLU A 41 21.65 -4.26 19.80
CA GLU A 41 21.42 -5.68 20.10
C GLU A 41 20.11 -6.18 19.47
N GLU A 42 19.03 -5.39 19.54
CA GLU A 42 17.73 -5.75 18.93
C GLU A 42 17.86 -5.82 17.41
N ILE A 43 18.47 -4.80 16.77
CA ILE A 43 18.70 -4.76 15.33
C ILE A 43 19.54 -5.96 14.88
N LEU A 44 20.62 -6.26 15.59
CA LEU A 44 21.53 -7.36 15.27
C LEU A 44 20.94 -8.75 15.55
N SER A 45 19.92 -8.85 16.42
CA SER A 45 19.19 -10.12 16.66
C SER A 45 18.49 -10.66 15.43
N HIS A 46 18.21 -9.80 14.44
CA HIS A 46 17.69 -10.19 13.12
C HIS A 46 18.76 -10.83 12.21
N ASN A 47 20.02 -10.88 12.65
CA ASN A 47 21.17 -11.41 11.89
C ASN A 47 21.28 -10.80 10.48
N PRO A 48 21.35 -9.46 10.35
CA PRO A 48 21.32 -8.79 9.07
C PRO A 48 22.58 -9.04 8.24
N LYS A 49 22.41 -9.30 6.94
CA LYS A 49 23.48 -9.33 5.93
C LYS A 49 24.02 -7.93 5.61
N GLY A 50 23.16 -6.91 5.76
CA GLY A 50 23.48 -5.51 5.54
C GLY A 50 22.49 -4.60 6.23
N ILE A 51 22.89 -3.35 6.45
CA ILE A 51 22.04 -2.32 7.06
C ILE A 51 22.01 -1.10 6.13
N ILE A 52 20.83 -0.55 5.88
CA ILE A 52 20.65 0.68 5.11
C ILE A 52 20.09 1.76 6.04
N PHE A 53 20.74 2.88 6.14
CA PHE A 53 20.25 4.06 6.84
C PHE A 53 19.46 4.92 5.85
N SER A 54 18.18 5.17 6.11
CA SER A 54 17.33 5.96 5.24
C SER A 54 17.65 7.46 5.29
N GLY A 55 17.04 8.22 4.40
CA GLY A 55 16.93 9.67 4.54
C GLY A 55 16.03 10.06 5.72
N GLY A 56 16.13 11.31 6.16
CA GLY A 56 15.31 11.88 7.22
C GLY A 56 15.03 13.37 7.00
N PRO A 57 13.97 13.92 7.60
CA PRO A 57 13.59 15.33 7.43
C PRO A 57 14.41 16.30 8.29
N ALA A 58 15.15 15.79 9.29
CA ALA A 58 15.89 16.59 10.26
C ALA A 58 17.31 16.89 9.76
N SER A 59 17.94 17.94 10.31
CA SER A 59 19.39 18.11 10.27
C SER A 59 20.05 17.29 11.38
N VAL A 60 21.14 16.61 11.10
CA VAL A 60 21.93 15.88 12.11
C VAL A 60 22.52 16.81 13.19
N ASN A 61 22.51 18.12 12.95
CA ASN A 61 23.04 19.13 13.88
C ASN A 61 21.95 19.70 14.82
N MET A 62 20.68 19.31 14.67
CA MET A 62 19.61 19.73 15.59
C MET A 62 19.76 19.03 16.93
N GLU A 63 19.33 19.70 18.02
CA GLU A 63 19.43 19.19 19.40
C GLU A 63 18.67 17.85 19.59
N ASN A 64 17.53 17.70 18.90
CA ASN A 64 16.69 16.50 18.95
C ASN A 64 16.75 15.68 17.64
N ALA A 65 17.90 15.72 16.95
CA ALA A 65 18.09 14.91 15.75
C ALA A 65 17.95 13.41 16.07
N PRO A 66 17.33 12.60 15.19
CA PRO A 66 17.31 11.15 15.34
C PRO A 66 18.72 10.58 15.50
N GLN A 67 18.97 9.89 16.59
CA GLN A 67 20.27 9.29 16.91
C GLN A 67 20.19 7.78 16.87
N LEU A 68 21.27 7.12 16.48
CA LEU A 68 21.40 5.68 16.40
C LEU A 68 22.27 5.18 17.57
N ASP A 69 22.04 3.93 17.97
CA ASP A 69 22.98 3.24 18.87
C ASP A 69 24.30 2.96 18.13
N GLU A 70 25.40 3.58 18.60
CA GLU A 70 26.74 3.46 18.00
C GLU A 70 27.26 2.02 17.94
N GLY A 71 26.66 1.09 18.68
CA GLY A 71 26.98 -0.34 18.61
C GLY A 71 26.84 -0.91 17.21
N ILE A 72 26.01 -0.34 16.38
CA ILE A 72 25.81 -0.74 14.98
C ILE A 72 27.10 -0.63 14.16
N PHE A 73 27.89 0.44 14.36
CA PHE A 73 29.19 0.63 13.64
C PHE A 73 30.25 -0.37 14.03
N LYS A 74 30.08 -1.08 15.16
CA LYS A 74 31.04 -2.09 15.70
C LYS A 74 30.62 -3.51 15.33
N ALA A 75 29.46 -3.70 14.71
CA ALA A 75 28.90 -5.02 14.45
C ALA A 75 29.58 -5.80 13.30
N GLY A 76 30.40 -5.14 12.47
CA GLY A 76 31.04 -5.77 11.31
C GLY A 76 30.07 -6.06 10.14
N VAL A 77 28.85 -5.52 10.18
CA VAL A 77 27.85 -5.63 9.12
C VAL A 77 28.07 -4.50 8.11
N PRO A 78 27.96 -4.76 6.79
CA PRO A 78 27.99 -3.70 5.78
C PRO A 78 26.91 -2.66 5.99
N ILE A 79 27.24 -1.37 5.80
CA ILE A 79 26.28 -0.26 5.97
C ILE A 79 26.25 0.62 4.73
N LEU A 80 25.03 0.98 4.27
CA LEU A 80 24.80 2.00 3.27
C LEU A 80 24.02 3.17 3.89
N GLY A 81 24.62 4.36 3.97
CA GLY A 81 23.94 5.58 4.39
C GLY A 81 23.39 6.36 3.20
N ILE A 82 22.11 6.73 3.24
CA ILE A 82 21.42 7.51 2.20
C ILE A 82 21.01 8.86 2.78
N CYS A 83 21.44 9.96 2.17
CA CYS A 83 21.09 11.33 2.53
C CYS A 83 21.33 11.62 4.02
N TYR A 84 20.30 11.69 4.87
CA TYR A 84 20.44 11.83 6.32
C TYR A 84 21.33 10.71 6.90
N GLY A 85 21.17 9.48 6.45
CA GLY A 85 21.97 8.34 6.88
C GLY A 85 23.46 8.50 6.58
N MET A 86 23.81 9.13 5.45
CA MET A 86 25.21 9.53 5.16
C MET A 86 25.73 10.56 6.14
N GLN A 87 24.94 11.59 6.40
CA GLN A 87 25.32 12.70 7.29
C GLN A 87 25.49 12.22 8.72
N LEU A 88 24.59 11.36 9.21
CA LEU A 88 24.66 10.74 10.53
C LEU A 88 25.93 9.89 10.65
N MET A 89 26.18 9.02 9.66
CA MET A 89 27.40 8.20 9.62
C MET A 89 28.66 9.06 9.65
N ALA A 90 28.69 10.15 8.88
CA ALA A 90 29.83 11.06 8.88
C ALA A 90 30.06 11.68 10.25
N LYS A 91 29.02 12.23 10.89
CA LYS A 91 29.08 12.87 12.19
C LYS A 91 29.51 11.91 13.30
N ASP A 92 28.87 10.75 13.39
CA ASP A 92 29.08 9.78 14.46
C ASP A 92 30.51 9.13 14.39
N LEU A 93 31.08 9.10 13.19
CA LEU A 93 32.45 8.58 12.98
C LEU A 93 33.51 9.68 12.99
N GLY A 94 33.17 10.91 13.36
CA GLY A 94 34.13 12.00 13.60
C GLY A 94 34.40 12.91 12.39
N GLY A 95 33.53 12.87 11.36
CA GLY A 95 33.51 13.85 10.28
C GLY A 95 32.70 15.10 10.64
N THR A 96 32.55 16.00 9.68
CA THR A 96 31.86 17.27 9.84
C THR A 96 30.72 17.39 8.82
N VAL A 97 29.53 17.79 9.32
CA VAL A 97 28.35 18.09 8.50
C VAL A 97 27.96 19.55 8.72
N ALA A 98 27.81 20.30 7.65
CA ALA A 98 27.42 21.70 7.72
C ALA A 98 26.40 22.06 6.63
N SER A 99 25.69 23.15 6.84
CA SER A 99 24.78 23.69 5.84
C SER A 99 25.59 24.55 4.84
N PRO A 100 25.68 24.17 3.58
CA PRO A 100 26.38 24.94 2.56
C PRO A 100 25.60 26.20 2.21
N GLU A 101 26.27 27.18 1.58
CA GLU A 101 25.60 28.40 1.08
C GLU A 101 24.54 28.10 0.01
N LYS A 102 24.71 27.03 -0.74
CA LYS A 102 23.78 26.58 -1.77
C LYS A 102 23.28 25.16 -1.44
N HIS A 103 21.99 25.02 -1.38
CA HIS A 103 21.32 23.71 -1.24
C HIS A 103 21.19 23.02 -2.60
N GLU A 104 21.06 21.70 -2.60
CA GLU A 104 20.93 20.93 -3.83
C GLU A 104 19.64 20.09 -3.79
N TYR A 105 18.71 20.43 -4.69
CA TYR A 105 17.41 19.78 -4.81
C TYR A 105 17.10 19.42 -6.25
N GLY A 106 16.54 18.23 -6.46
CA GLY A 106 16.09 17.78 -7.76
C GLY A 106 17.17 17.03 -8.54
N HIS A 107 17.03 17.08 -9.85
CA HIS A 107 17.89 16.35 -10.79
C HIS A 107 19.27 16.99 -10.89
N THR A 108 20.31 16.21 -10.63
CA THR A 108 21.71 16.65 -10.60
C THR A 108 22.61 15.66 -11.32
N GLU A 109 23.70 16.15 -11.94
CA GLU A 109 24.75 15.34 -12.52
C GLU A 109 25.74 14.89 -11.44
N PHE A 110 25.89 13.60 -11.28
CA PHE A 110 26.85 12.96 -10.38
C PHE A 110 28.04 12.45 -11.18
N TYR A 111 29.23 12.69 -10.66
CA TYR A 111 30.52 12.27 -11.22
C TYR A 111 31.18 11.25 -10.29
N LYS A 112 31.46 10.06 -10.80
CA LYS A 112 32.14 9.00 -10.07
C LYS A 112 33.62 9.31 -9.91
N ASN A 113 34.18 9.02 -8.74
CA ASN A 113 35.60 9.15 -8.43
C ASN A 113 36.23 7.77 -8.24
N GLY A 114 37.04 7.36 -9.20
CA GLY A 114 37.76 6.08 -9.10
C GLY A 114 36.88 4.83 -9.23
N SER A 115 37.45 3.70 -8.81
CA SER A 115 36.74 2.41 -8.78
C SER A 115 36.25 2.11 -7.37
N CYS A 116 34.98 1.74 -7.24
CA CYS A 116 34.36 1.40 -5.97
C CYS A 116 33.32 0.30 -6.20
N PRO A 117 33.24 -0.74 -5.35
CA PRO A 117 32.25 -1.81 -5.48
C PRO A 117 30.81 -1.32 -5.60
N LEU A 118 30.43 -0.24 -4.89
CA LEU A 118 29.07 0.34 -4.97
C LEU A 118 28.74 0.87 -6.36
N PHE A 119 29.74 1.39 -7.09
CA PHE A 119 29.56 2.00 -8.42
C PHE A 119 30.10 1.14 -9.56
N GLU A 120 30.20 -0.17 -9.34
CA GLU A 120 30.54 -1.07 -10.42
C GLU A 120 29.42 -1.13 -11.49
N ASN A 121 29.81 -1.04 -12.76
CA ASN A 121 28.90 -0.93 -13.90
C ASN A 121 27.99 0.32 -13.87
N ILE A 122 28.37 1.35 -13.14
CA ILE A 122 27.77 2.67 -13.16
C ILE A 122 28.59 3.58 -14.09
N SER A 123 27.92 4.40 -14.87
CA SER A 123 28.54 5.39 -15.78
C SER A 123 29.42 6.37 -15.02
N GLU A 124 30.51 6.87 -15.66
CA GLU A 124 31.38 7.90 -15.06
C GLU A 124 30.62 9.17 -14.68
N LYS A 125 29.54 9.43 -15.42
CA LYS A 125 28.61 10.53 -15.21
C LYS A 125 27.18 9.99 -15.30
N THR A 126 26.37 10.19 -14.26
CA THR A 126 24.97 9.74 -14.23
C THR A 126 24.08 10.76 -13.55
N ALA A 127 22.79 10.67 -13.82
CA ALA A 127 21.78 11.53 -13.21
C ALA A 127 21.33 10.98 -11.87
N VAL A 128 21.32 11.83 -10.83
CA VAL A 128 20.87 11.47 -9.48
C VAL A 128 19.84 12.48 -8.97
N TRP A 129 19.07 12.10 -7.98
CA TRP A 129 18.10 12.94 -7.31
C TRP A 129 18.62 13.40 -5.96
N MET A 130 18.86 14.71 -5.84
CA MET A 130 19.27 15.38 -4.62
C MET A 130 18.08 15.96 -3.85
N SER A 131 18.14 15.90 -2.51
CA SER A 131 17.12 16.48 -1.63
C SER A 131 17.72 16.78 -0.26
N HIS A 132 18.65 17.74 -0.18
CA HIS A 132 19.34 18.02 1.09
C HIS A 132 19.68 19.52 1.27
N GLY A 133 19.62 19.95 2.54
CA GLY A 133 20.11 21.26 2.97
C GLY A 133 21.50 21.21 3.62
N ASP A 134 21.87 20.09 4.24
CA ASP A 134 23.17 19.87 4.87
C ASP A 134 24.02 18.93 4.00
N ALA A 135 25.35 19.04 4.09
CA ALA A 135 26.30 18.21 3.36
C ALA A 135 27.51 17.86 4.24
N VAL A 136 28.18 16.75 3.92
CA VAL A 136 29.44 16.37 4.54
C VAL A 136 30.55 17.26 3.99
N THR A 137 31.18 18.06 4.89
CA THR A 137 32.30 18.94 4.56
C THR A 137 33.66 18.28 4.81
N ASP A 138 33.76 17.50 5.89
CA ASP A 138 34.96 16.73 6.17
C ASP A 138 34.57 15.25 6.40
N MET A 139 35.19 14.36 5.64
CA MET A 139 34.96 12.93 5.76
C MET A 139 35.59 12.38 7.03
N PRO A 140 34.98 11.37 7.67
CA PRO A 140 35.60 10.67 8.79
C PRO A 140 36.92 9.98 8.39
N ALA A 141 37.78 9.72 9.37
CA ALA A 141 39.02 8.96 9.15
C ALA A 141 38.72 7.55 8.57
N GLY A 142 39.46 7.17 7.53
CA GLY A 142 39.29 5.90 6.83
C GLY A 142 38.35 5.98 5.60
N PHE A 143 37.56 7.03 5.46
CA PHE A 143 36.72 7.22 4.27
C PHE A 143 37.51 7.86 3.13
N GLY A 144 37.22 7.37 1.91
CA GLY A 144 37.65 7.95 0.66
C GLY A 144 36.47 8.56 -0.12
N LEU A 145 36.76 9.59 -0.89
CA LEU A 145 35.78 10.19 -1.81
C LEU A 145 35.55 9.25 -2.99
N ILE A 146 34.30 8.85 -3.22
CA ILE A 146 33.92 7.97 -4.32
C ILE A 146 33.00 8.66 -5.35
N GLY A 147 32.56 9.90 -5.09
CA GLY A 147 31.80 10.69 -6.05
C GLY A 147 31.41 12.07 -5.57
N HIS A 148 31.16 12.98 -6.54
CA HIS A 148 30.83 14.38 -6.28
C HIS A 148 29.82 14.90 -7.29
N THR A 149 29.23 16.06 -6.99
CA THR A 149 28.48 16.92 -7.93
C THR A 149 29.19 18.27 -8.03
N GLU A 150 28.68 19.16 -8.88
CA GLU A 150 29.23 20.54 -8.96
C GLU A 150 29.04 21.32 -7.64
N LEU A 151 27.99 21.07 -6.89
CA LEU A 151 27.65 21.79 -5.66
C LEU A 151 28.02 21.02 -4.39
N THR A 152 28.05 19.69 -4.44
CA THR A 152 28.35 18.82 -3.31
C THR A 152 29.67 18.07 -3.55
N PRO A 153 30.81 18.58 -3.05
CA PRO A 153 32.12 17.95 -3.23
C PRO A 153 32.23 16.55 -2.66
N THR A 154 31.45 16.24 -1.59
CA THR A 154 31.37 14.91 -0.98
C THR A 154 29.94 14.39 -1.19
N ALA A 155 29.59 14.02 -2.43
CA ALA A 155 28.28 13.45 -2.72
C ALA A 155 28.21 11.93 -2.48
N ALA A 156 29.38 11.26 -2.41
CA ALA A 156 29.48 9.87 -2.02
C ALA A 156 30.86 9.58 -1.40
N MET A 157 30.87 8.75 -0.36
CA MET A 157 32.09 8.35 0.34
C MET A 157 32.04 6.87 0.76
N ALA A 158 33.19 6.23 0.94
CA ALA A 158 33.28 4.85 1.39
C ALA A 158 34.48 4.58 2.28
N ASP A 159 34.31 3.69 3.25
CA ASP A 159 35.35 2.97 3.92
C ASP A 159 35.22 1.47 3.57
N GLU A 160 35.95 1.06 2.55
CA GLU A 160 35.86 -0.30 2.02
C GLU A 160 36.33 -1.35 3.01
N ALA A 161 37.28 -0.99 3.90
CA ALA A 161 37.78 -1.91 4.91
C ALA A 161 36.70 -2.29 5.93
N ARG A 162 35.84 -1.35 6.32
CA ARG A 162 34.72 -1.58 7.21
C ARG A 162 33.45 -1.96 6.44
N ARG A 163 33.45 -1.88 5.10
CA ARG A 163 32.27 -2.04 4.21
C ARG A 163 31.19 -1.01 4.48
N PHE A 164 31.58 0.25 4.76
CA PHE A 164 30.69 1.37 4.96
C PHE A 164 30.67 2.24 3.71
N TYR A 165 29.49 2.46 3.18
CA TYR A 165 29.23 3.24 1.98
C TYR A 165 28.18 4.29 2.27
N ALA A 166 28.29 5.46 1.66
CA ALA A 166 27.31 6.51 1.87
C ALA A 166 27.16 7.38 0.63
N VAL A 167 25.92 7.76 0.34
CA VAL A 167 25.52 8.62 -0.78
C VAL A 167 24.61 9.73 -0.29
N GLN A 168 24.81 10.96 -0.79
CA GLN A 168 23.97 12.11 -0.44
C GLN A 168 22.65 12.12 -1.21
N PHE A 169 22.62 11.54 -2.38
CA PHE A 169 21.45 11.40 -3.23
C PHE A 169 20.60 10.19 -2.88
N HIS A 170 19.45 10.07 -3.50
CA HIS A 170 18.47 9.00 -3.28
C HIS A 170 18.54 7.96 -4.42
N PRO A 171 19.22 6.81 -4.23
CA PRO A 171 19.28 5.75 -5.25
C PRO A 171 17.94 5.01 -5.42
N GLU A 172 17.04 5.09 -4.45
CA GLU A 172 15.75 4.40 -4.43
C GLU A 172 14.69 5.06 -5.34
N VAL A 173 14.86 6.34 -5.69
CA VAL A 173 13.87 7.06 -6.49
C VAL A 173 14.09 6.86 -8.00
N ILE A 174 13.02 6.89 -8.77
CA ILE A 174 13.04 6.67 -10.23
C ILE A 174 13.92 7.71 -10.99
N HIS A 175 14.10 8.88 -10.40
CA HIS A 175 14.89 9.97 -11.00
C HIS A 175 16.41 9.75 -10.87
N THR A 176 16.88 8.81 -10.06
CA THR A 176 18.25 8.34 -10.05
C THR A 176 18.39 7.21 -11.06
N THR A 177 18.91 7.52 -12.23
CA THR A 177 18.84 6.66 -13.43
C THR A 177 19.42 5.26 -13.19
N GLU A 178 20.57 5.16 -12.50
CA GLU A 178 21.28 3.90 -12.24
C GLU A 178 21.15 3.45 -10.78
N GLY A 179 20.20 4.03 -10.01
CA GLY A 179 20.03 3.78 -8.58
C GLY A 179 19.74 2.32 -8.24
N THR A 180 18.95 1.63 -9.05
CA THR A 180 18.69 0.20 -8.88
C THR A 180 19.96 -0.64 -9.00
N GLN A 181 20.89 -0.27 -9.92
CA GLN A 181 22.16 -0.97 -10.05
C GLN A 181 23.07 -0.73 -8.84
N MET A 182 23.07 0.49 -8.28
CA MET A 182 23.81 0.81 -7.04
C MET A 182 23.30 -0.03 -5.87
N LEU A 183 21.97 -0.14 -5.70
CA LEU A 183 21.39 -1.00 -4.68
C LEU A 183 21.72 -2.48 -4.90
N LYS A 184 21.69 -2.98 -6.14
CA LYS A 184 22.14 -4.35 -6.45
C LYS A 184 23.60 -4.57 -6.09
N ASN A 185 24.48 -3.62 -6.36
CA ASN A 185 25.88 -3.71 -5.98
C ASN A 185 26.05 -3.78 -4.46
N PHE A 186 25.31 -2.97 -3.70
CA PHE A 186 25.33 -3.05 -2.24
C PHE A 186 24.85 -4.44 -1.77
N LEU A 187 23.72 -4.93 -2.26
CA LEU A 187 23.11 -6.17 -1.83
C LEU A 187 23.96 -7.41 -2.18
N PHE A 188 24.38 -7.51 -3.44
CA PHE A 188 24.99 -8.75 -3.95
C PHE A 188 26.52 -8.77 -3.89
N ARG A 189 27.19 -7.61 -3.97
CA ARG A 189 28.66 -7.55 -3.96
C ARG A 189 29.21 -7.20 -2.58
N ILE A 190 28.53 -6.30 -1.85
CA ILE A 190 29.03 -5.79 -0.57
C ILE A 190 28.44 -6.60 0.59
N CYS A 191 27.14 -6.87 0.58
CA CYS A 191 26.45 -7.68 1.59
C CYS A 191 26.52 -9.18 1.30
N GLU A 192 26.94 -9.58 0.08
CA GLU A 192 27.04 -10.97 -0.35
C GLU A 192 25.71 -11.73 -0.19
N CYS A 193 24.60 -11.05 -0.48
CA CYS A 193 23.29 -11.71 -0.55
C CYS A 193 23.22 -12.60 -1.79
N GLU A 194 22.58 -13.75 -1.65
CA GLU A 194 22.33 -14.68 -2.77
C GLU A 194 20.99 -14.37 -3.46
N GLY A 195 20.07 -13.72 -2.73
CA GLY A 195 18.72 -13.46 -3.19
C GLY A 195 17.74 -14.58 -2.81
N GLY A 196 16.62 -14.65 -3.53
CA GLY A 196 15.63 -15.71 -3.28
C GLY A 196 14.32 -15.21 -2.67
N TRP A 197 14.20 -13.90 -2.41
CA TRP A 197 12.89 -13.32 -2.11
C TRP A 197 12.04 -13.28 -3.38
N SER A 198 11.09 -14.22 -3.47
CA SER A 198 10.11 -14.32 -4.55
C SER A 198 8.78 -14.76 -3.98
N MET A 199 7.68 -14.49 -4.69
CA MET A 199 6.35 -14.89 -4.23
C MET A 199 6.16 -16.41 -4.29
N GLU A 200 6.83 -17.11 -5.18
CA GLU A 200 6.82 -18.57 -5.24
C GLU A 200 7.44 -19.17 -3.96
N ASN A 201 8.63 -18.72 -3.57
CA ASN A 201 9.30 -19.16 -2.34
C ASN A 201 8.49 -18.75 -1.10
N TYR A 202 7.86 -17.56 -1.13
CA TYR A 202 7.00 -17.09 -0.04
C TYR A 202 5.80 -18.01 0.18
N ILE A 203 5.15 -18.49 -0.89
CA ILE A 203 4.02 -19.41 -0.79
C ILE A 203 4.41 -20.65 0.00
N ASP A 204 5.54 -21.27 -0.33
CA ASP A 204 5.96 -22.52 0.31
C ASP A 204 6.25 -22.32 1.81
N ILE A 205 6.95 -21.24 2.15
CA ILE A 205 7.25 -20.87 3.53
C ILE A 205 5.96 -20.56 4.31
N ALA A 206 5.08 -19.73 3.74
CA ALA A 206 3.83 -19.33 4.38
C ALA A 206 2.89 -20.53 4.60
N VAL A 207 2.77 -21.41 3.60
CA VAL A 207 1.97 -22.65 3.70
C VAL A 207 2.49 -23.54 4.82
N ALA A 208 3.80 -23.74 4.93
CA ALA A 208 4.39 -24.56 6.00
C ALA A 208 4.11 -23.97 7.39
N ASN A 209 4.30 -22.65 7.55
CA ASN A 209 4.07 -21.95 8.82
C ASN A 209 2.58 -21.99 9.23
N ILE A 210 1.67 -21.72 8.29
CA ILE A 210 0.22 -21.78 8.55
C ILE A 210 -0.20 -23.17 8.98
N ARG A 211 0.29 -24.22 8.30
CA ARG A 211 0.02 -25.63 8.68
C ARG A 211 0.49 -25.94 10.10
N GLN A 212 1.68 -25.49 10.45
CA GLN A 212 2.24 -25.69 11.79
C GLN A 212 1.42 -24.94 12.86
N GLN A 213 1.01 -23.70 12.57
CA GLN A 213 0.24 -22.87 13.49
C GLN A 213 -1.17 -23.43 13.71
N VAL A 214 -1.85 -23.82 12.64
CA VAL A 214 -3.24 -24.28 12.67
C VAL A 214 -3.38 -25.67 13.29
N GLY A 215 -2.47 -26.59 12.98
CA GLY A 215 -2.58 -27.96 13.42
C GLY A 215 -3.91 -28.60 12.96
N ASP A 216 -4.70 -29.10 13.91
CA ASP A 216 -5.97 -29.76 13.63
C ASP A 216 -7.21 -28.88 13.75
N HIS A 217 -7.06 -27.61 14.14
CA HIS A 217 -8.17 -26.67 14.34
C HIS A 217 -8.74 -26.09 13.04
N ASN A 218 -9.96 -25.59 13.13
CA ASN A 218 -10.62 -24.86 12.05
C ASN A 218 -10.22 -23.39 12.02
N VAL A 219 -10.28 -22.83 10.82
CA VAL A 219 -9.90 -21.45 10.51
C VAL A 219 -11.08 -20.71 9.89
N LEU A 220 -11.31 -19.48 10.33
CA LEU A 220 -12.32 -18.58 9.82
C LEU A 220 -11.66 -17.44 9.03
N CYS A 221 -12.27 -17.02 7.92
CA CYS A 221 -11.84 -15.87 7.14
C CYS A 221 -13.04 -14.98 6.83
N ALA A 222 -12.95 -13.68 7.19
CA ALA A 222 -13.89 -12.68 6.72
C ALA A 222 -13.49 -12.27 5.29
N LEU A 223 -14.30 -12.63 4.30
CA LEU A 223 -14.04 -12.34 2.91
C LEU A 223 -14.78 -11.05 2.51
N SER A 224 -14.05 -9.98 2.24
CA SER A 224 -14.63 -8.70 1.81
C SER A 224 -14.75 -8.57 0.29
N GLY A 225 -14.21 -9.53 -0.47
CA GLY A 225 -14.08 -9.42 -1.93
C GLY A 225 -12.96 -8.49 -2.40
N GLY A 226 -12.22 -7.85 -1.50
CA GLY A 226 -11.01 -7.09 -1.80
C GLY A 226 -9.81 -8.01 -2.09
N VAL A 227 -8.78 -7.49 -2.78
CA VAL A 227 -7.61 -8.28 -3.18
C VAL A 227 -6.92 -8.93 -1.96
N ASP A 228 -6.76 -8.21 -0.84
CA ASP A 228 -6.01 -8.72 0.32
C ASP A 228 -6.72 -9.89 0.98
N SER A 229 -8.02 -9.75 1.29
CA SER A 229 -8.82 -10.85 1.84
C SER A 229 -8.89 -12.04 0.90
N SER A 230 -8.92 -11.79 -0.41
CA SER A 230 -8.95 -12.83 -1.44
C SER A 230 -7.65 -13.63 -1.49
N VAL A 231 -6.50 -12.93 -1.52
CA VAL A 231 -5.18 -13.57 -1.54
C VAL A 231 -4.93 -14.33 -0.23
N ALA A 232 -5.27 -13.72 0.92
CA ALA A 232 -5.16 -14.37 2.22
C ALA A 232 -5.99 -15.66 2.30
N ALA A 233 -7.25 -15.62 1.85
CA ALA A 233 -8.13 -16.78 1.85
C ALA A 233 -7.58 -17.93 0.99
N VAL A 234 -7.12 -17.63 -0.24
CA VAL A 234 -6.58 -18.67 -1.15
C VAL A 234 -5.27 -19.25 -0.62
N LEU A 235 -4.38 -18.41 -0.05
CA LEU A 235 -3.13 -18.87 0.54
C LEU A 235 -3.38 -19.78 1.76
N VAL A 236 -4.29 -19.39 2.65
CA VAL A 236 -4.67 -20.20 3.82
C VAL A 236 -5.35 -21.50 3.36
N HIS A 237 -6.25 -21.45 2.37
CA HIS A 237 -6.87 -22.65 1.81
C HIS A 237 -5.83 -23.63 1.24
N LYS A 238 -4.82 -23.12 0.52
CA LYS A 238 -3.70 -23.95 0.04
C LYS A 238 -2.95 -24.63 1.20
N ALA A 239 -2.90 -24.01 2.36
CA ALA A 239 -2.23 -24.55 3.53
C ALA A 239 -3.09 -25.61 4.26
N VAL A 240 -4.37 -25.33 4.52
CA VAL A 240 -5.21 -26.11 5.45
C VAL A 240 -6.43 -26.77 4.81
N GLY A 241 -6.70 -26.51 3.52
CA GLY A 241 -7.81 -27.13 2.78
C GLY A 241 -9.17 -26.86 3.43
N ASP A 242 -9.95 -27.93 3.63
CA ASP A 242 -11.33 -27.88 4.12
C ASP A 242 -11.49 -27.35 5.55
N LYS A 243 -10.39 -27.18 6.30
CA LYS A 243 -10.41 -26.54 7.62
C LYS A 243 -10.71 -25.04 7.55
N LEU A 244 -10.53 -24.41 6.37
CA LEU A 244 -10.89 -23.02 6.16
C LEU A 244 -12.37 -22.89 5.82
N THR A 245 -13.09 -22.04 6.57
CA THR A 245 -14.42 -21.54 6.20
C THR A 245 -14.35 -20.04 6.00
N CYS A 246 -14.77 -19.57 4.83
CA CYS A 246 -14.90 -18.15 4.55
C CYS A 246 -16.34 -17.68 4.80
N VAL A 247 -16.52 -16.50 5.37
CA VAL A 247 -17.82 -15.83 5.51
C VAL A 247 -17.79 -14.56 4.67
N PHE A 248 -18.71 -14.46 3.74
CA PHE A 248 -18.92 -13.29 2.89
C PHE A 248 -20.27 -12.66 3.24
N VAL A 249 -20.24 -11.46 3.80
CA VAL A 249 -21.44 -10.68 4.13
C VAL A 249 -21.76 -9.72 2.99
N ASP A 250 -22.89 -9.95 2.30
CA ASP A 250 -23.41 -8.99 1.34
C ASP A 250 -24.31 -7.99 2.07
N HIS A 251 -23.78 -6.81 2.31
CA HIS A 251 -24.50 -5.69 2.95
C HIS A 251 -25.43 -4.93 1.97
N GLY A 252 -25.50 -5.35 0.72
CA GLY A 252 -26.37 -4.73 -0.27
C GLY A 252 -25.82 -3.48 -0.95
N PHE A 253 -24.60 -3.01 -0.61
CA PHE A 253 -23.98 -1.82 -1.22
C PHE A 253 -22.80 -2.16 -2.13
N LEU A 254 -22.72 -3.41 -2.56
CA LEU A 254 -21.74 -3.86 -3.54
C LEU A 254 -22.09 -3.35 -4.95
N ARG A 255 -21.08 -3.33 -5.81
CA ARG A 255 -21.24 -3.03 -7.24
C ARG A 255 -22.10 -4.10 -7.92
N GLN A 256 -22.57 -3.78 -9.12
CA GLN A 256 -23.34 -4.73 -9.93
C GLN A 256 -22.52 -5.99 -10.24
N GLY A 257 -23.09 -7.18 -9.98
CA GLY A 257 -22.48 -8.48 -10.26
C GLY A 257 -21.33 -8.86 -9.33
N GLU A 258 -21.01 -8.07 -8.31
CA GLU A 258 -19.83 -8.27 -7.47
C GLU A 258 -20.02 -9.43 -6.47
N ALA A 259 -21.19 -9.55 -5.85
CA ALA A 259 -21.50 -10.64 -4.95
C ALA A 259 -21.44 -11.99 -5.66
N GLU A 260 -22.05 -12.08 -6.84
CA GLU A 260 -22.03 -13.28 -7.68
C GLU A 260 -20.62 -13.65 -8.10
N GLN A 261 -19.80 -12.66 -8.48
CA GLN A 261 -18.40 -12.88 -8.85
C GLN A 261 -17.59 -13.45 -7.68
N VAL A 262 -17.78 -12.92 -6.46
CA VAL A 262 -17.09 -13.42 -5.26
C VAL A 262 -17.52 -14.87 -5.01
N VAL A 263 -18.80 -15.15 -4.98
CA VAL A 263 -19.32 -16.51 -4.74
C VAL A 263 -18.79 -17.49 -5.79
N ASP A 264 -18.86 -17.15 -7.07
CA ASP A 264 -18.36 -18.02 -8.15
C ASP A 264 -16.87 -18.28 -8.03
N THR A 265 -16.08 -17.23 -7.81
CA THR A 265 -14.62 -17.35 -7.69
C THR A 265 -14.22 -18.29 -6.56
N PHE A 266 -14.76 -18.11 -5.37
CA PHE A 266 -14.30 -18.85 -4.19
C PHE A 266 -14.92 -20.24 -4.11
N THR A 267 -16.18 -20.42 -4.49
CA THR A 267 -16.86 -21.72 -4.44
C THR A 267 -16.49 -22.60 -5.63
N ASN A 268 -16.61 -22.08 -6.85
CA ASN A 268 -16.48 -22.91 -8.05
C ASN A 268 -15.02 -23.01 -8.55
N LYS A 269 -14.26 -21.91 -8.50
CA LYS A 269 -12.89 -21.91 -9.02
C LYS A 269 -11.88 -22.44 -7.99
N PHE A 270 -11.99 -22.03 -6.71
CA PHE A 270 -11.06 -22.45 -5.67
C PHE A 270 -11.57 -23.55 -4.76
N ASN A 271 -12.84 -23.94 -4.88
CA ASN A 271 -13.49 -24.96 -4.03
C ASN A 271 -13.33 -24.67 -2.52
N ILE A 272 -13.44 -23.39 -2.14
CA ILE A 272 -13.37 -22.93 -0.75
C ILE A 272 -14.77 -23.00 -0.14
N LYS A 273 -14.88 -23.51 1.09
CA LYS A 273 -16.12 -23.49 1.85
C LYS A 273 -16.53 -22.06 2.16
N LEU A 274 -17.57 -21.56 1.49
CA LEU A 274 -18.05 -20.18 1.58
C LEU A 274 -19.46 -20.14 2.17
N ILE A 275 -19.63 -19.39 3.25
CA ILE A 275 -20.93 -18.97 3.76
C ILE A 275 -21.24 -17.59 3.19
N HIS A 276 -22.20 -17.53 2.27
CA HIS A 276 -22.70 -16.25 1.73
C HIS A 276 -23.91 -15.81 2.54
N LYS A 277 -23.78 -14.71 3.26
CA LYS A 277 -24.86 -14.10 4.05
C LYS A 277 -25.39 -12.87 3.31
N ASP A 278 -26.56 -13.00 2.68
CA ASP A 278 -27.29 -11.84 2.20
C ASP A 278 -27.98 -11.13 3.38
N ALA A 279 -27.48 -9.94 3.71
CA ALA A 279 -27.99 -9.06 4.75
C ALA A 279 -28.49 -7.72 4.17
N SER A 280 -28.64 -7.61 2.84
CA SER A 280 -28.90 -6.37 2.10
C SER A 280 -30.13 -5.60 2.62
N GLN A 281 -31.24 -6.28 2.87
CA GLN A 281 -32.47 -5.66 3.38
C GLN A 281 -32.32 -5.16 4.82
N HIS A 282 -31.56 -5.89 5.63
CA HIS A 282 -31.26 -5.51 7.01
C HIS A 282 -30.45 -4.21 7.05
N PHE A 283 -29.32 -4.15 6.33
CA PHE A 283 -28.50 -2.94 6.25
C PHE A 283 -29.26 -1.73 5.68
N LEU A 284 -30.08 -1.92 4.65
CA LEU A 284 -30.93 -0.86 4.12
C LEU A 284 -31.91 -0.34 5.17
N SER A 285 -32.48 -1.21 5.99
CA SER A 285 -33.42 -0.81 7.06
C SER A 285 -32.75 0.05 8.14
N LEU A 286 -31.50 -0.28 8.53
CA LEU A 286 -30.72 0.46 9.51
C LEU A 286 -30.30 1.86 9.02
N LEU A 287 -30.16 2.04 7.71
CA LEU A 287 -29.75 3.29 7.09
C LEU A 287 -30.91 4.17 6.64
N LYS A 288 -32.15 3.78 6.91
CA LYS A 288 -33.33 4.58 6.59
C LYS A 288 -33.29 5.93 7.32
N GLY A 289 -33.35 7.03 6.56
CA GLY A 289 -33.26 8.39 7.08
C GLY A 289 -31.85 8.84 7.48
N VAL A 290 -30.82 7.99 7.34
CA VAL A 290 -29.44 8.35 7.66
C VAL A 290 -28.80 9.06 6.47
N THR A 291 -28.40 10.31 6.66
CA THR A 291 -27.79 11.17 5.62
C THR A 291 -26.35 11.57 5.93
N GLU A 292 -25.93 11.47 7.18
CA GLU A 292 -24.59 11.87 7.64
C GLU A 292 -23.56 10.79 7.29
N PRO A 293 -22.44 11.14 6.62
CA PRO A 293 -21.43 10.20 6.15
C PRO A 293 -20.83 9.32 7.25
N GLU A 294 -20.38 9.93 8.34
CA GLU A 294 -19.78 9.20 9.46
C GLU A 294 -20.77 8.24 10.15
N LYS A 295 -22.03 8.64 10.24
CA LYS A 295 -23.07 7.77 10.78
C LYS A 295 -23.32 6.56 9.87
N LYS A 296 -23.34 6.77 8.55
CA LYS A 296 -23.41 5.65 7.58
C LYS A 296 -22.26 4.67 7.79
N ARG A 297 -21.02 5.18 7.82
CA ARG A 297 -19.79 4.37 8.00
C ARG A 297 -19.82 3.57 9.29
N LYS A 298 -20.13 4.21 10.41
CA LYS A 298 -20.20 3.57 11.74
C LYS A 298 -21.30 2.51 11.79
N THR A 299 -22.49 2.81 11.26
CA THR A 299 -23.60 1.86 11.27
C THR A 299 -23.29 0.63 10.42
N ILE A 300 -22.75 0.83 9.21
CA ILE A 300 -22.37 -0.28 8.31
C ILE A 300 -21.23 -1.11 8.95
N GLY A 301 -20.20 -0.45 9.49
CA GLY A 301 -19.08 -1.14 10.10
C GLY A 301 -19.47 -1.99 11.31
N ALA A 302 -20.26 -1.41 12.24
CA ALA A 302 -20.74 -2.13 13.42
C ALA A 302 -21.61 -3.32 13.06
N GLU A 303 -22.56 -3.14 12.12
CA GLU A 303 -23.47 -4.18 11.72
C GLU A 303 -22.78 -5.29 10.90
N PHE A 304 -21.75 -4.94 10.13
CA PHE A 304 -20.92 -5.93 9.43
C PHE A 304 -20.26 -6.87 10.43
N ILE A 305 -19.67 -6.34 11.50
CA ILE A 305 -19.02 -7.12 12.55
C ILE A 305 -20.04 -8.00 13.25
N HIS A 306 -21.21 -7.45 13.62
CA HIS A 306 -22.29 -8.20 14.27
C HIS A 306 -22.78 -9.37 13.39
N THR A 307 -23.09 -9.11 12.12
CA THR A 307 -23.53 -10.15 11.16
C THR A 307 -22.47 -11.23 10.97
N PHE A 308 -21.19 -10.81 10.86
CA PHE A 308 -20.08 -11.76 10.77
C PHE A 308 -19.98 -12.63 12.02
N GLN A 309 -20.11 -12.05 13.21
CA GLN A 309 -20.07 -12.75 14.49
C GLN A 309 -21.20 -13.76 14.64
N GLU A 310 -22.42 -13.41 14.21
CA GLU A 310 -23.56 -14.35 14.21
C GLU A 310 -23.27 -15.60 13.37
N GLU A 311 -22.64 -15.45 12.21
CA GLU A 311 -22.28 -16.59 11.36
C GLU A 311 -21.09 -17.37 11.94
N ALA A 312 -20.11 -16.68 12.51
CA ALA A 312 -18.96 -17.30 13.18
C ALA A 312 -19.37 -18.18 14.37
N ASN A 313 -20.33 -17.70 15.17
CA ASN A 313 -20.83 -18.43 16.36
C ASN A 313 -21.59 -19.73 16.03
N LYS A 314 -21.98 -19.94 14.77
CA LYS A 314 -22.61 -21.18 14.30
C LYS A 314 -21.60 -22.27 13.97
N LEU A 315 -20.32 -21.90 13.89
CA LEU A 315 -19.22 -22.81 13.54
C LEU A 315 -18.60 -23.42 14.81
N GLU A 316 -18.35 -24.72 14.77
CA GLU A 316 -17.73 -25.46 15.87
C GLU A 316 -16.20 -25.50 15.68
N ASP A 317 -15.46 -25.50 16.79
CA ASP A 317 -13.99 -25.69 16.86
C ASP A 317 -13.18 -24.70 16.01
N VAL A 318 -13.66 -23.46 15.86
CA VAL A 318 -12.90 -22.39 15.20
C VAL A 318 -11.99 -21.73 16.22
N LYS A 319 -10.68 -21.87 16.00
CA LYS A 319 -9.65 -21.26 16.86
C LYS A 319 -8.98 -20.06 16.23
N PHE A 320 -8.89 -20.01 14.91
CA PHE A 320 -8.11 -19.04 14.18
C PHE A 320 -8.97 -18.14 13.28
N LEU A 321 -8.60 -16.85 13.22
CA LEU A 321 -9.17 -15.87 12.30
C LEU A 321 -8.10 -15.35 11.35
N VAL A 322 -8.37 -15.38 10.05
CA VAL A 322 -7.50 -14.83 9.01
C VAL A 322 -7.70 -13.32 8.92
N GLN A 323 -6.61 -12.58 8.97
CA GLN A 323 -6.58 -11.13 8.79
C GLN A 323 -5.62 -10.75 7.66
N GLY A 324 -6.06 -9.88 6.77
CA GLY A 324 -5.29 -9.40 5.61
C GLY A 324 -4.40 -8.18 5.93
N THR A 325 -3.73 -8.18 7.09
CA THR A 325 -2.78 -7.12 7.49
C THR A 325 -1.60 -7.09 6.52
N LEU A 326 -1.21 -5.91 6.07
CA LEU A 326 -0.07 -5.69 5.17
C LEU A 326 1.13 -5.11 5.92
N TYR A 327 2.32 -5.21 5.30
CA TYR A 327 3.56 -4.72 5.90
C TYR A 327 3.54 -3.20 6.23
N PRO A 328 3.04 -2.30 5.38
CA PRO A 328 2.87 -0.89 5.73
C PRO A 328 2.00 -0.68 6.97
N ASP A 329 0.96 -1.49 7.17
CA ASP A 329 0.11 -1.43 8.35
C ASP A 329 0.88 -1.74 9.64
N VAL A 330 1.83 -2.67 9.56
CA VAL A 330 2.69 -3.05 10.70
C VAL A 330 3.67 -1.94 11.04
N VAL A 331 4.35 -1.40 10.04
CA VAL A 331 5.35 -0.32 10.20
C VAL A 331 4.70 0.92 10.82
N GLU A 332 3.56 1.34 10.29
CA GLU A 332 2.84 2.50 10.81
C GLU A 332 2.30 2.30 12.23
N SER A 333 1.86 1.09 12.62
CA SER A 333 1.38 0.83 14.00
C SER A 333 2.47 0.88 15.06
N GLY A 334 3.75 0.77 14.68
CA GLY A 334 4.91 0.91 15.55
C GLY A 334 5.27 2.35 15.91
N THR A 335 4.66 3.36 15.27
CA THR A 335 4.91 4.78 15.56
C THR A 335 3.91 5.30 16.61
N ALA A 336 4.39 6.07 17.60
CA ALA A 336 3.57 6.59 18.71
C ALA A 336 2.39 7.48 18.30
N THR A 337 2.41 8.03 17.08
CA THR A 337 1.34 8.87 16.48
C THR A 337 0.25 8.06 15.79
N ALA A 338 0.51 6.82 15.44
CA ALA A 338 -0.40 5.99 14.64
C ALA A 338 -1.47 5.25 15.45
N ALA A 339 -1.31 5.15 16.77
CA ALA A 339 -2.28 4.46 17.64
C ALA A 339 -3.69 5.11 17.60
N THR A 340 -3.79 6.37 17.18
CA THR A 340 -5.06 7.12 17.13
C THR A 340 -5.77 7.03 15.77
N ILE A 341 -5.06 6.68 14.67
CA ILE A 341 -5.61 6.68 13.31
C ILE A 341 -6.14 5.30 12.88
N LYS A 342 -5.69 4.22 13.51
CA LYS A 342 -5.90 2.83 13.06
C LYS A 342 -7.13 2.10 13.59
N SER A 343 -8.05 2.75 14.28
CA SER A 343 -9.33 2.12 14.69
C SER A 343 -10.23 1.74 13.49
N HIS A 344 -9.89 2.13 12.26
CA HIS A 344 -10.76 1.98 11.09
C HIS A 344 -10.36 0.90 10.07
N HIS A 345 -9.14 0.35 10.15
CA HIS A 345 -8.65 -0.63 9.17
C HIS A 345 -8.38 -2.04 9.72
N ASN A 346 -8.27 -2.18 11.02
CA ASN A 346 -8.15 -3.49 11.67
C ASN A 346 -9.49 -3.89 12.28
N VAL A 347 -9.73 -5.19 12.34
CA VAL A 347 -10.82 -5.84 13.08
C VAL A 347 -10.69 -5.55 14.60
N GLY A 348 -10.28 -4.35 14.95
CA GLY A 348 -10.28 -3.80 16.31
C GLY A 348 -11.68 -3.55 16.88
N GLY A 349 -12.71 -4.01 16.16
CA GLY A 349 -14.10 -4.03 16.61
C GLY A 349 -14.64 -5.44 16.88
N LEU A 350 -13.81 -6.50 16.82
CA LEU A 350 -14.26 -7.78 17.31
C LEU A 350 -14.45 -7.66 18.83
N PRO A 351 -15.61 -8.10 19.36
CA PRO A 351 -15.87 -8.11 20.79
C PRO A 351 -14.77 -8.88 21.56
N GLU A 352 -14.43 -8.41 22.76
CA GLU A 352 -13.39 -8.99 23.62
C GLU A 352 -13.64 -10.47 24.00
N ASP A 353 -14.87 -10.93 23.82
CA ASP A 353 -15.32 -12.31 24.06
C ASP A 353 -15.00 -13.28 22.90
N MET A 354 -14.66 -12.79 21.70
CA MET A 354 -14.17 -13.62 20.60
C MET A 354 -12.66 -13.87 20.72
N LYS A 355 -12.28 -14.98 21.34
CA LYS A 355 -10.88 -15.37 21.56
C LYS A 355 -10.30 -16.14 20.37
N PHE A 356 -10.20 -15.50 19.21
CA PHE A 356 -9.46 -16.07 18.08
C PHE A 356 -7.97 -15.74 18.16
N GLU A 357 -7.14 -16.70 17.79
CA GLU A 357 -5.76 -16.45 17.43
C GLU A 357 -5.70 -15.94 15.97
N LEU A 358 -4.85 -14.96 15.69
CA LEU A 358 -4.78 -14.39 14.35
C LEU A 358 -3.82 -15.18 13.44
N ILE A 359 -4.22 -15.34 12.19
CA ILE A 359 -3.35 -15.73 11.08
C ILE A 359 -3.25 -14.53 10.15
N GLU A 360 -2.07 -13.94 10.06
CA GLU A 360 -1.78 -12.75 9.24
C GLU A 360 -0.83 -13.12 8.09
N PRO A 361 -1.31 -13.80 7.06
CA PRO A 361 -0.45 -14.39 6.04
C PRO A 361 0.19 -13.38 5.09
N LEU A 362 -0.22 -12.11 5.13
CA LEU A 362 0.29 -11.04 4.27
C LEU A 362 1.08 -9.97 5.04
N ARG A 363 1.33 -10.19 6.35
CA ARG A 363 1.92 -9.22 7.26
C ARG A 363 3.31 -8.71 6.84
N GLU A 364 4.05 -9.50 6.09
CA GLU A 364 5.39 -9.17 5.60
C GLU A 364 5.39 -8.61 4.17
N LEU A 365 4.23 -8.46 3.53
CA LEU A 365 4.13 -8.10 2.12
C LEU A 365 3.66 -6.66 1.90
N PHE A 366 4.25 -6.01 0.90
CA PHE A 366 3.70 -4.80 0.30
C PHE A 366 2.52 -5.12 -0.62
N LYS A 367 1.71 -4.11 -0.95
CA LYS A 367 0.50 -4.27 -1.76
C LYS A 367 0.77 -4.82 -3.17
N ASP A 368 1.87 -4.43 -3.78
CA ASP A 368 2.32 -4.93 -5.07
C ASP A 368 2.77 -6.40 -5.01
N GLU A 369 3.46 -6.79 -3.93
CA GLU A 369 3.82 -8.19 -3.66
C GLU A 369 2.57 -9.05 -3.42
N VAL A 370 1.55 -8.53 -2.72
CA VAL A 370 0.27 -9.24 -2.56
C VAL A 370 -0.42 -9.49 -3.88
N ARG A 371 -0.39 -8.52 -4.81
CA ARG A 371 -0.94 -8.72 -6.17
C ARG A 371 -0.14 -9.76 -6.94
N GLN A 372 1.18 -9.74 -6.84
CA GLN A 372 2.03 -10.77 -7.46
C GLN A 372 1.75 -12.15 -6.85
N LEU A 373 1.67 -12.24 -5.53
CA LEU A 373 1.29 -13.47 -4.82
C LEU A 373 -0.08 -14.00 -5.30
N GLY A 374 -1.04 -13.10 -5.51
CA GLY A 374 -2.36 -13.46 -6.05
C GLY A 374 -2.28 -14.08 -7.43
N ARG A 375 -1.39 -13.59 -8.31
CA ARG A 375 -1.15 -14.19 -9.64
C ARG A 375 -0.56 -15.59 -9.54
N GLU A 376 0.47 -15.77 -8.70
CA GLU A 376 1.09 -17.07 -8.45
C GLU A 376 0.10 -18.08 -7.83
N LEU A 377 -0.87 -17.62 -7.06
CA LEU A 377 -1.96 -18.44 -6.51
C LEU A 377 -3.08 -18.70 -7.53
N GLY A 378 -3.06 -18.08 -8.72
CA GLY A 378 -4.04 -18.29 -9.79
C GLY A 378 -5.35 -17.52 -9.62
N LEU A 379 -5.36 -16.43 -8.85
CA LEU A 379 -6.51 -15.53 -8.77
C LEU A 379 -6.75 -14.82 -10.12
N PRO A 380 -8.02 -14.53 -10.48
CA PRO A 380 -8.33 -13.77 -11.69
C PRO A 380 -7.75 -12.36 -11.66
N GLU A 381 -7.30 -11.85 -12.81
CA GLU A 381 -6.80 -10.48 -12.93
C GLU A 381 -7.82 -9.41 -12.50
N ASP A 382 -9.10 -9.65 -12.70
CA ASP A 382 -10.19 -8.76 -12.25
C ASP A 382 -10.28 -8.63 -10.71
N VAL A 383 -9.83 -9.64 -9.98
CA VAL A 383 -9.71 -9.61 -8.51
C VAL A 383 -8.41 -8.93 -8.11
N ILE A 384 -7.31 -9.27 -8.76
CA ILE A 384 -5.95 -8.80 -8.43
C ILE A 384 -5.80 -7.30 -8.72
N ASN A 385 -6.25 -6.86 -9.91
CA ASN A 385 -6.13 -5.47 -10.36
C ASN A 385 -7.33 -4.61 -9.97
N ARG A 386 -8.18 -5.11 -9.07
CA ARG A 386 -9.33 -4.36 -8.60
C ARG A 386 -8.91 -3.01 -8.01
N GLN A 387 -9.53 -1.95 -8.51
CA GLN A 387 -9.36 -0.61 -7.95
C GLN A 387 -9.89 -0.57 -6.51
N PRO A 388 -9.35 0.32 -5.66
CA PRO A 388 -9.83 0.49 -4.29
C PRO A 388 -11.35 0.67 -4.23
N PHE A 389 -11.99 -0.02 -3.27
CA PHE A 389 -13.41 0.09 -3.02
C PHE A 389 -13.62 0.15 -1.51
N PRO A 390 -14.30 1.17 -1.00
CA PRO A 390 -14.43 1.37 0.44
C PRO A 390 -15.32 0.30 1.09
N GLY A 391 -15.07 0.00 2.36
CA GLY A 391 -15.87 -0.98 3.11
C GLY A 391 -17.39 -0.72 3.10
N PRO A 392 -17.87 0.53 3.27
CA PRO A 392 -19.29 0.86 3.14
C PRO A 392 -19.86 0.76 1.71
N GLY A 393 -19.04 0.47 0.71
CA GLY A 393 -19.44 0.29 -0.67
C GLY A 393 -20.07 1.53 -1.29
N LEU A 394 -21.12 1.33 -2.08
CA LEU A 394 -21.86 2.40 -2.76
C LEU A 394 -22.63 3.31 -1.79
N ALA A 395 -22.78 2.93 -0.52
CA ALA A 395 -23.51 3.72 0.47
C ALA A 395 -22.94 5.14 0.65
N ILE A 396 -21.60 5.29 0.59
CA ILE A 396 -20.90 6.58 0.70
C ILE A 396 -20.70 7.29 -0.64
N ARG A 397 -21.29 6.75 -1.72
CA ARG A 397 -21.35 7.40 -3.03
C ARG A 397 -22.74 7.90 -3.37
N ILE A 398 -23.72 7.67 -2.48
CA ILE A 398 -25.03 8.34 -2.48
C ILE A 398 -24.98 9.46 -1.46
N ILE A 399 -24.83 10.71 -1.92
CA ILE A 399 -24.78 11.88 -1.05
C ILE A 399 -26.20 12.18 -0.55
N GLY A 400 -26.48 11.82 0.71
CA GLY A 400 -27.79 11.88 1.31
C GLY A 400 -28.36 10.52 1.67
N GLU A 401 -29.71 10.41 1.79
CA GLU A 401 -30.39 9.17 2.18
C GLU A 401 -30.26 8.08 1.10
N ILE A 402 -29.97 6.86 1.54
CA ILE A 402 -29.89 5.67 0.70
C ILE A 402 -31.28 5.07 0.56
N THR A 403 -31.74 4.90 -0.69
CA THR A 403 -32.97 4.18 -1.01
C THR A 403 -32.69 3.10 -2.06
N PRO A 404 -33.54 2.06 -2.17
CA PRO A 404 -33.37 1.03 -3.21
C PRO A 404 -33.31 1.62 -4.62
N GLU A 405 -34.14 2.64 -4.93
CA GLU A 405 -34.15 3.33 -6.22
C GLU A 405 -32.79 4.02 -6.50
N ARG A 406 -32.29 4.81 -5.53
CA ARG A 406 -31.04 5.54 -5.68
C ARG A 406 -29.84 4.60 -5.81
N LEU A 407 -29.87 3.50 -5.08
CA LEU A 407 -28.84 2.47 -5.15
C LEU A 407 -28.83 1.77 -6.51
N ASP A 408 -30.00 1.46 -7.09
CA ASP A 408 -30.11 0.87 -8.43
C ASP A 408 -29.60 1.82 -9.51
N ILE A 409 -29.96 3.10 -9.43
CA ILE A 409 -29.45 4.15 -10.33
C ILE A 409 -27.93 4.22 -10.26
N LEU A 410 -27.37 4.32 -9.05
CA LEU A 410 -25.92 4.42 -8.87
C LEU A 410 -25.20 3.17 -9.36
N ARG A 411 -25.69 1.96 -9.07
CA ARG A 411 -25.10 0.71 -9.55
C ARG A 411 -25.00 0.65 -11.07
N LYS A 412 -26.08 1.00 -11.76
CA LYS A 412 -26.12 1.01 -13.23
C LYS A 412 -25.16 2.05 -13.81
N ALA A 413 -25.15 3.25 -13.23
CA ALA A 413 -24.22 4.29 -13.65
C ALA A 413 -22.75 3.91 -13.41
N ASP A 414 -22.42 3.35 -12.24
CA ASP A 414 -21.07 2.87 -11.93
C ASP A 414 -20.64 1.71 -12.84
N ALA A 415 -21.55 0.81 -13.19
CA ALA A 415 -21.29 -0.27 -14.13
C ALA A 415 -20.91 0.26 -15.52
N ILE A 416 -21.65 1.23 -16.04
CA ILE A 416 -21.37 1.87 -17.34
C ILE A 416 -20.01 2.57 -17.32
N VAL A 417 -19.69 3.34 -16.26
CA VAL A 417 -18.40 4.03 -16.13
C VAL A 417 -17.26 3.01 -16.19
N ARG A 418 -17.34 1.93 -15.43
CA ARG A 418 -16.32 0.88 -15.39
C ARG A 418 -16.18 0.13 -16.71
N GLU A 419 -17.30 -0.17 -17.36
CA GLU A 419 -17.33 -0.85 -18.65
C GLU A 419 -16.64 -0.02 -19.72
N VAL A 420 -17.02 1.25 -19.89
CA VAL A 420 -16.40 2.16 -20.87
C VAL A 420 -14.90 2.32 -20.59
N ILE A 421 -14.48 2.46 -19.33
CA ILE A 421 -13.05 2.56 -18.97
C ILE A 421 -12.28 1.28 -19.37
N LYS A 422 -12.87 0.10 -19.14
CA LYS A 422 -12.26 -1.18 -19.52
C LYS A 422 -12.19 -1.36 -21.04
N GLU A 423 -13.28 -1.08 -21.76
CA GLU A 423 -13.35 -1.18 -23.21
C GLU A 423 -12.36 -0.26 -23.93
N ARG A 424 -12.08 0.90 -23.34
CA ARG A 424 -11.10 1.87 -23.85
C ARG A 424 -9.67 1.59 -23.40
N GLY A 425 -9.42 0.52 -22.64
CA GLY A 425 -8.08 0.12 -22.18
C GLY A 425 -7.47 1.02 -21.09
N LEU A 426 -8.26 1.94 -20.50
CA LEU A 426 -7.78 2.94 -19.54
C LEU A 426 -7.76 2.45 -18.09
N TYR A 427 -8.26 1.24 -17.81
CA TYR A 427 -8.49 0.76 -16.44
C TYR A 427 -7.22 0.75 -15.58
N ASN A 428 -6.08 0.39 -16.16
CA ASN A 428 -4.80 0.29 -15.44
C ASN A 428 -4.07 1.63 -15.30
N GLU A 429 -4.50 2.68 -16.03
CA GLU A 429 -3.96 4.03 -15.89
C GLU A 429 -4.65 4.83 -14.78
N ILE A 430 -5.84 4.38 -14.39
CA ILE A 430 -6.68 5.03 -13.39
C ILE A 430 -6.53 4.31 -12.05
N TRP A 431 -6.13 5.05 -11.00
CA TRP A 431 -5.97 4.49 -9.67
C TRP A 431 -7.32 4.12 -9.04
N GLN A 432 -8.34 4.99 -9.18
CA GLN A 432 -9.71 4.75 -8.74
C GLN A 432 -10.70 5.51 -9.61
N SER A 433 -11.82 4.85 -9.98
CA SER A 433 -12.91 5.47 -10.74
C SER A 433 -14.27 4.97 -10.27
N PHE A 434 -15.26 5.86 -10.24
CA PHE A 434 -16.61 5.54 -9.79
C PHE A 434 -17.63 6.60 -10.19
N ALA A 435 -18.92 6.20 -10.15
CA ALA A 435 -20.05 7.11 -10.21
C ALA A 435 -20.46 7.57 -8.80
N ILE A 436 -21.09 8.76 -8.72
CA ILE A 436 -21.59 9.39 -7.50
C ILE A 436 -23.02 9.85 -7.77
N LEU A 437 -23.91 9.69 -6.78
CA LEU A 437 -25.29 10.18 -6.84
C LEU A 437 -25.54 11.24 -5.78
N PRO A 438 -25.43 12.54 -6.09
CA PRO A 438 -25.88 13.61 -5.20
C PRO A 438 -27.41 13.62 -5.12
N ALA A 439 -27.97 12.88 -4.16
CA ALA A 439 -29.39 12.56 -4.10
C ALA A 439 -30.33 13.78 -3.94
N ALA A 440 -29.81 14.89 -3.41
CA ALA A 440 -30.54 16.14 -3.27
C ALA A 440 -30.59 16.97 -4.57
N ILE A 441 -29.78 16.65 -5.58
CA ILE A 441 -29.65 17.42 -6.80
C ILE A 441 -30.52 16.79 -7.87
N ARG A 442 -31.57 17.54 -8.28
CA ARG A 442 -32.40 17.24 -9.44
C ARG A 442 -32.19 18.31 -10.51
N SER A 443 -32.05 17.89 -11.74
CA SER A 443 -31.85 18.81 -12.85
C SER A 443 -33.06 18.75 -13.81
N VAL A 444 -33.32 19.90 -14.46
CA VAL A 444 -34.32 19.97 -15.53
C VAL A 444 -33.73 19.33 -16.77
N GLY A 445 -34.47 18.43 -17.38
CA GLY A 445 -34.17 17.80 -18.66
C GLY A 445 -35.34 17.93 -19.64
N VAL A 446 -35.05 17.64 -20.88
CA VAL A 446 -36.05 17.46 -21.92
C VAL A 446 -35.81 16.07 -22.51
N MET A 447 -36.75 15.15 -22.28
CA MET A 447 -36.72 13.81 -22.84
C MET A 447 -37.99 13.59 -23.67
N GLY A 448 -37.82 13.46 -24.97
CA GLY A 448 -38.92 13.63 -25.89
C GLY A 448 -39.43 15.07 -25.86
N ASP A 449 -40.74 15.28 -25.86
CA ASP A 449 -41.38 16.61 -25.83
C ASP A 449 -41.76 17.06 -24.41
N GLU A 450 -41.35 16.32 -23.37
CA GLU A 450 -41.71 16.59 -21.98
C GLU A 450 -40.52 17.07 -21.13
N ARG A 451 -40.81 17.95 -20.16
CA ARG A 451 -39.84 18.33 -19.14
C ARG A 451 -39.72 17.22 -18.10
N THR A 452 -38.46 16.86 -17.77
CA THR A 452 -38.15 15.93 -16.70
C THR A 452 -37.41 16.61 -15.56
N TYR A 453 -37.53 16.07 -14.34
CA TYR A 453 -36.77 16.48 -13.14
C TYR A 453 -36.12 15.24 -12.57
N ASP A 454 -34.93 14.92 -13.12
CA ASP A 454 -34.22 13.68 -12.83
C ASP A 454 -32.90 13.93 -12.09
N TYR A 455 -32.25 12.87 -11.64
CA TYR A 455 -31.00 12.94 -10.95
C TYR A 455 -29.86 13.39 -11.86
N THR A 456 -28.87 14.00 -11.21
CA THR A 456 -27.54 14.24 -11.78
C THR A 456 -26.58 13.16 -11.26
N VAL A 457 -25.82 12.53 -12.13
CA VAL A 457 -24.75 11.60 -11.78
C VAL A 457 -23.41 12.31 -11.92
N GLY A 458 -22.58 12.24 -10.89
CA GLY A 458 -21.18 12.64 -10.95
C GLY A 458 -20.29 11.46 -11.35
N ILE A 459 -19.22 11.74 -12.09
CA ILE A 459 -18.13 10.79 -12.35
C ILE A 459 -16.88 11.32 -11.65
N ARG A 460 -16.19 10.45 -10.94
CA ARG A 460 -14.89 10.71 -10.33
C ARG A 460 -13.88 9.68 -10.85
N ALA A 461 -12.74 10.14 -11.36
CA ALA A 461 -11.61 9.29 -11.69
C ALA A 461 -10.32 10.02 -11.34
N VAL A 462 -9.39 9.33 -10.68
CA VAL A 462 -8.14 9.92 -10.19
C VAL A 462 -6.94 9.06 -10.52
N THR A 463 -5.80 9.72 -10.69
CA THR A 463 -4.46 9.13 -10.67
C THR A 463 -3.82 9.38 -9.32
N SER A 464 -3.14 8.38 -8.79
CA SER A 464 -2.39 8.47 -7.53
C SER A 464 -1.35 7.36 -7.48
N SER A 465 -0.32 7.52 -6.67
CA SER A 465 0.64 6.45 -6.35
C SER A 465 0.30 5.75 -5.03
N ASP A 466 -0.23 6.47 -4.07
CA ASP A 466 -0.38 6.03 -2.68
C ASP A 466 -1.74 6.40 -2.04
N GLY A 467 -2.58 7.16 -2.75
CA GLY A 467 -3.85 7.68 -2.24
C GLY A 467 -3.72 8.87 -1.29
N MET A 468 -2.53 9.30 -0.92
CA MET A 468 -2.32 10.49 -0.07
C MET A 468 -2.53 11.77 -0.86
N THR A 469 -1.98 11.82 -2.07
CA THR A 469 -2.24 12.87 -3.05
C THR A 469 -2.87 12.25 -4.30
N ALA A 470 -3.73 13.00 -4.98
CA ALA A 470 -4.35 12.54 -6.21
C ALA A 470 -4.67 13.72 -7.14
N ASP A 471 -4.53 13.49 -8.43
CA ASP A 471 -5.03 14.40 -9.46
C ASP A 471 -6.18 13.72 -10.22
N TYR A 472 -7.08 14.52 -10.82
CA TYR A 472 -8.11 13.94 -11.65
C TYR A 472 -7.52 13.33 -12.91
N PHE A 473 -8.10 12.22 -13.38
CA PHE A 473 -7.68 11.59 -14.63
C PHE A 473 -8.20 12.40 -15.82
N ARG A 474 -7.33 12.70 -16.78
CA ARG A 474 -7.68 13.49 -17.97
C ARG A 474 -8.23 12.59 -19.07
N PHE A 475 -9.53 12.27 -19.00
CA PHE A 475 -10.18 11.48 -20.03
C PHE A 475 -10.14 12.19 -21.39
N PRO A 476 -9.96 11.45 -22.50
CA PRO A 476 -10.37 11.94 -23.82
C PRO A 476 -11.84 12.34 -23.83
N TRP A 477 -12.18 13.41 -24.51
CA TRP A 477 -13.56 13.94 -24.53
C TRP A 477 -14.59 12.92 -25.01
N GLU A 478 -14.25 12.12 -26.02
CA GLU A 478 -15.08 11.06 -26.57
C GLU A 478 -15.44 9.97 -25.55
N VAL A 479 -14.56 9.72 -24.55
CA VAL A 479 -14.82 8.78 -23.46
C VAL A 479 -15.87 9.36 -22.49
N LEU A 480 -15.73 10.64 -22.12
CA LEU A 480 -16.72 11.33 -21.29
C LEU A 480 -18.05 11.46 -21.98
N GLU A 481 -18.05 11.74 -23.28
CA GLU A 481 -19.27 11.80 -24.11
C GLU A 481 -19.97 10.45 -24.14
N GLU A 482 -19.23 9.35 -24.35
CA GLU A 482 -19.77 7.99 -24.35
C GLU A 482 -20.40 7.63 -23.00
N MET A 483 -19.67 7.87 -21.88
CA MET A 483 -20.20 7.63 -20.54
C MET A 483 -21.48 8.44 -20.30
N SER A 484 -21.47 9.73 -20.62
CA SER A 484 -22.61 10.61 -20.44
C SER A 484 -23.82 10.15 -21.26
N ARG A 485 -23.61 9.83 -22.54
CA ARG A 485 -24.65 9.34 -23.44
C ARG A 485 -25.23 8.01 -22.96
N ARG A 486 -24.40 7.06 -22.58
CA ARG A 486 -24.84 5.75 -22.10
C ARG A 486 -25.60 5.88 -20.78
N ILE A 487 -25.09 6.64 -19.80
CA ILE A 487 -25.75 6.83 -18.50
C ILE A 487 -27.14 7.46 -18.70
N CYS A 488 -27.25 8.53 -19.48
CA CYS A 488 -28.55 9.19 -19.71
C CYS A 488 -29.54 8.33 -20.49
N ASN A 489 -29.08 7.45 -21.37
CA ASN A 489 -29.98 6.61 -22.20
C ASN A 489 -30.36 5.28 -21.52
N GLU A 490 -29.42 4.68 -20.73
CA GLU A 490 -29.59 3.34 -20.19
C GLU A 490 -30.07 3.36 -18.73
N VAL A 491 -29.80 4.47 -17.97
CA VAL A 491 -30.18 4.58 -16.56
C VAL A 491 -31.41 5.48 -16.41
N LYS A 492 -32.57 4.85 -16.17
CA LYS A 492 -33.82 5.58 -15.96
C LYS A 492 -33.73 6.50 -14.75
N GLY A 493 -34.21 7.75 -14.89
CA GLY A 493 -34.23 8.75 -13.82
C GLY A 493 -32.92 9.58 -13.72
N VAL A 494 -32.08 9.53 -14.77
CA VAL A 494 -30.86 10.37 -14.89
C VAL A 494 -30.94 11.16 -16.18
N ASN A 495 -30.77 12.48 -16.10
CA ASN A 495 -30.80 13.36 -17.27
C ASN A 495 -29.54 14.26 -17.37
N ARG A 496 -28.55 14.10 -16.46
CA ARG A 496 -27.35 14.91 -16.45
C ARG A 496 -26.17 14.13 -15.87
N VAL A 497 -25.02 14.29 -16.52
CA VAL A 497 -23.72 13.78 -16.04
C VAL A 497 -22.74 14.92 -15.88
N VAL A 498 -21.96 14.92 -14.80
CA VAL A 498 -20.89 15.87 -14.51
C VAL A 498 -19.60 15.12 -14.18
N TYR A 499 -18.45 15.73 -14.46
CA TYR A 499 -17.15 15.16 -14.14
C TYR A 499 -16.43 16.02 -13.08
N ASP A 500 -15.95 15.39 -11.99
CA ASP A 500 -15.22 16.06 -10.92
C ASP A 500 -13.73 16.15 -11.26
N ILE A 501 -13.25 17.39 -11.44
CA ILE A 501 -11.87 17.73 -11.82
C ILE A 501 -11.05 18.26 -10.62
N THR A 502 -11.47 17.99 -9.39
CA THR A 502 -10.79 18.50 -8.20
C THR A 502 -9.66 17.57 -7.76
N SER A 503 -8.49 18.13 -7.46
CA SER A 503 -7.34 17.38 -6.93
C SER A 503 -7.48 17.09 -5.43
N LYS A 504 -6.68 16.15 -4.91
CA LYS A 504 -6.47 15.92 -3.47
C LYS A 504 -5.03 16.29 -3.11
N PRO A 505 -4.77 17.26 -2.20
CA PRO A 505 -5.75 18.22 -1.68
C PRO A 505 -6.25 19.20 -2.75
N PRO A 506 -7.32 20.03 -2.53
CA PRO A 506 -8.05 20.23 -1.28
C PRO A 506 -9.18 19.22 -1.01
N SER A 507 -9.67 18.50 -2.03
CA SER A 507 -10.73 17.51 -1.82
C SER A 507 -10.19 16.16 -1.34
N THR A 508 -11.08 15.24 -0.99
CA THR A 508 -10.78 13.81 -0.83
C THR A 508 -11.03 13.06 -2.14
N ILE A 509 -10.66 11.78 -2.22
CA ILE A 509 -10.97 10.96 -3.40
C ILE A 509 -12.45 10.58 -3.38
N GLU A 510 -12.92 9.96 -2.29
CA GLU A 510 -14.36 9.74 -2.08
C GLU A 510 -15.04 11.06 -1.68
N TRP A 511 -16.34 11.19 -1.95
CA TRP A 511 -17.11 12.39 -1.64
C TRP A 511 -17.71 12.38 -0.22
N GLU A 512 -17.96 11.19 0.35
CA GLU A 512 -18.37 11.01 1.74
C GLU A 512 -17.39 10.16 2.54
#